data_88993b81fb6868ce6b18719632eaa663
#
_entry.id   88993b81fb6868ce6b18719632eaa663
#
_cell.length_a   1.000
_cell.length_b   1.000
_cell.length_c   1.000
_cell.angle_alpha   90.00
_cell.angle_beta   90.00
_cell.angle_gamma   90.00
#
_symmetry.space_group_name_H-M   'P 1'
#
loop_
_entity.id
_entity.type
_entity.pdbx_description
1 polymer ?
#
loop_
_entity_poly.entity_id
_entity_poly.type
_entity_poly.pdbx_seq_one_letter_code
_entity_poly.pdbx_strand_id
1 'polypeptide(L)'
;MLKIMGKSQASIEQMRTYIKEVNPQVPDSVVKMIPLYIAEGTVEGVRGDIAFAQSCLETGDFTFFNSAVTFNQNNFCGLGVTKTGMKGNSFKTPAEGIRAQIQHLQAYASTDKLQNRCVDPRYTYVNRGCAEYVEHLGTHENPKSQGWASGQNYGQKIINILNSILSIKTEKENDIMNINTSFISNNNSYAGQTPVYIVIHNTDNYAKGANAKAHAKAQHDGNFKGYSAHVFVDDTEAYQALPYDRGAWHVGVNYGGRLFGTVNNRNAVGIEMCVQEGYNYEKAFQNTVQVC
;
A
#
# COMPACT_ATOMS: atom_id res chain seq x y z
N MET A 1 -17.88 -18.71 2.03
CA MET A 1 -16.46 -19.10 1.86
C MET A 1 -15.68 -17.95 1.27
N LEU A 2 -14.45 -17.73 1.74
CA LEU A 2 -13.61 -16.59 1.40
C LEU A 2 -12.59 -16.99 0.31
N LYS A 3 -12.65 -16.37 -0.87
CA LYS A 3 -11.70 -16.64 -1.95
C LYS A 3 -10.30 -16.14 -1.61
N ILE A 4 -9.28 -16.94 -1.94
CA ILE A 4 -7.87 -16.58 -1.83
C ILE A 4 -7.45 -15.62 -2.95
N MET A 5 -7.96 -15.87 -4.17
CA MET A 5 -7.71 -14.99 -5.31
C MET A 5 -8.58 -13.73 -5.23
N GLY A 6 -8.01 -12.59 -5.64
CA GLY A 6 -8.72 -11.31 -5.70
C GLY A 6 -7.92 -10.14 -5.14
N LYS A 7 -8.58 -9.00 -4.98
CA LYS A 7 -7.98 -7.80 -4.37
C LYS A 7 -8.03 -7.87 -2.84
N SER A 8 -6.97 -7.44 -2.18
CA SER A 8 -6.94 -7.26 -0.73
C SER A 8 -8.03 -6.28 -0.29
N GLN A 9 -8.67 -6.56 0.84
CA GLN A 9 -9.72 -5.73 1.43
C GLN A 9 -9.17 -4.90 2.60
N ALA A 10 -8.22 -5.46 3.36
CA ALA A 10 -7.56 -4.72 4.41
C ALA A 10 -6.57 -3.70 3.84
N SER A 11 -6.56 -2.51 4.41
CA SER A 11 -5.55 -1.50 4.12
C SER A 11 -4.23 -1.82 4.81
N ILE A 12 -3.12 -1.26 4.28
CA ILE A 12 -1.80 -1.35 4.91
C ILE A 12 -1.86 -0.80 6.36
N GLU A 13 -2.63 0.26 6.58
CA GLU A 13 -2.73 0.86 7.92
C GLU A 13 -3.50 -0.02 8.89
N GLN A 14 -4.58 -0.67 8.47
CA GLN A 14 -5.26 -1.67 9.30
C GLN A 14 -4.32 -2.81 9.71
N MET A 15 -3.53 -3.34 8.78
CA MET A 15 -2.55 -4.38 9.06
C MET A 15 -1.44 -3.90 10.00
N ARG A 16 -0.96 -2.66 9.85
CA ARG A 16 0.03 -2.03 10.74
C ARG A 16 -0.51 -1.82 12.16
N THR A 17 -1.74 -1.32 12.26
CA THR A 17 -2.40 -1.10 13.54
C THR A 17 -2.62 -2.44 14.24
N TYR A 18 -3.19 -3.42 13.55
CA TYR A 18 -3.38 -4.76 14.09
C TYR A 18 -2.11 -5.33 14.70
N ILE A 19 -1.02 -5.38 13.93
CA ILE A 19 0.20 -6.03 14.43
C ILE A 19 0.83 -5.30 15.61
N LYS A 20 0.72 -3.97 15.67
CA LYS A 20 1.19 -3.19 16.83
C LYS A 20 0.33 -3.39 18.08
N GLU A 21 -0.98 -3.65 17.91
CA GLU A 21 -1.89 -3.93 19.02
C GLU A 21 -1.66 -5.33 19.60
N VAL A 22 -1.54 -6.35 18.75
CA VAL A 22 -1.37 -7.75 19.20
C VAL A 22 0.07 -8.08 19.60
N ASN A 23 1.05 -7.37 19.04
CA ASN A 23 2.47 -7.47 19.39
C ASN A 23 3.07 -6.06 19.57
N PRO A 24 2.94 -5.45 20.76
CA PRO A 24 3.48 -4.11 21.02
C PRO A 24 5.01 -3.99 20.88
N GLN A 25 5.72 -5.12 20.85
CA GLN A 25 7.18 -5.18 20.65
C GLN A 25 7.56 -5.59 19.23
N VAL A 26 6.61 -5.55 18.28
CA VAL A 26 6.88 -5.91 16.90
C VAL A 26 8.03 -5.05 16.34
N PRO A 27 9.06 -5.66 15.72
CA PRO A 27 10.15 -4.90 15.13
C PRO A 27 9.68 -3.98 13.99
N ASP A 28 10.26 -2.78 13.89
CA ASP A 28 9.98 -1.84 12.81
C ASP A 28 10.17 -2.45 11.41
N SER A 29 11.09 -3.38 11.26
CA SER A 29 11.31 -4.10 10.00
C SER A 29 10.09 -4.91 9.56
N VAL A 30 9.32 -5.47 10.51
CA VAL A 30 8.03 -6.14 10.23
C VAL A 30 7.01 -5.13 9.73
N VAL A 31 6.87 -4.00 10.43
CA VAL A 31 5.93 -2.94 10.05
C VAL A 31 6.24 -2.38 8.66
N LYS A 32 7.53 -2.22 8.34
CA LYS A 32 8.01 -1.73 7.04
C LYS A 32 7.79 -2.73 5.89
N MET A 33 7.75 -4.04 6.14
CA MET A 33 7.53 -5.03 5.08
C MET A 33 6.04 -5.28 4.76
N ILE A 34 5.10 -4.82 5.58
CA ILE A 34 3.66 -5.04 5.36
C ILE A 34 3.19 -4.65 3.95
N PRO A 35 3.61 -3.51 3.35
CA PRO A 35 3.24 -3.16 1.99
C PRO A 35 3.62 -4.21 0.94
N LEU A 36 4.64 -5.04 1.20
CA LEU A 36 5.08 -6.09 0.28
C LEU A 36 4.02 -7.18 0.09
N TYR A 37 3.22 -7.48 1.12
CA TYR A 37 2.11 -8.44 0.99
C TYR A 37 1.08 -7.98 -0.05
N ILE A 38 0.74 -6.69 -0.01
CA ILE A 38 -0.19 -6.10 -0.98
C ILE A 38 0.43 -6.06 -2.37
N ALA A 39 1.70 -5.62 -2.48
CA ALA A 39 2.40 -5.50 -3.76
C ALA A 39 2.56 -6.87 -4.46
N GLU A 40 3.11 -7.86 -3.77
CA GLU A 40 3.32 -9.21 -4.33
C GLU A 40 1.98 -9.91 -4.61
N GLY A 41 1.00 -9.75 -3.71
CA GLY A 41 -0.35 -10.28 -3.90
C GLY A 41 -1.04 -9.70 -5.13
N THR A 42 -0.92 -8.39 -5.36
CA THR A 42 -1.52 -7.72 -6.53
C THR A 42 -0.97 -8.27 -7.83
N VAL A 43 0.34 -8.54 -7.90
CA VAL A 43 0.97 -9.08 -9.11
C VAL A 43 0.46 -10.48 -9.44
N GLU A 44 0.36 -11.37 -8.45
CA GLU A 44 -0.09 -12.76 -8.67
C GLU A 44 -1.61 -12.94 -8.58
N GLY A 45 -2.37 -11.86 -8.37
CA GLY A 45 -3.82 -11.90 -8.21
C GLY A 45 -4.30 -12.54 -6.91
N VAL A 46 -3.43 -12.66 -5.91
CA VAL A 46 -3.71 -13.23 -4.59
C VAL A 46 -4.01 -12.11 -3.59
N ARG A 47 -4.94 -12.34 -2.69
CA ARG A 47 -5.22 -11.41 -1.59
C ARG A 47 -4.04 -11.37 -0.61
N GLY A 48 -3.27 -10.28 -0.65
CA GLY A 48 -2.12 -10.07 0.22
C GLY A 48 -2.50 -9.93 1.70
N ASP A 49 -3.70 -9.45 2.00
CA ASP A 49 -4.24 -9.38 3.36
C ASP A 49 -4.48 -10.77 3.97
N ILE A 50 -4.89 -11.75 3.15
CA ILE A 50 -4.98 -13.16 3.57
C ILE A 50 -3.58 -13.71 3.87
N ALA A 51 -2.60 -13.45 3.00
CA ALA A 51 -1.23 -13.89 3.22
C ALA A 51 -0.63 -13.28 4.50
N PHE A 52 -0.89 -12.01 4.78
CA PHE A 52 -0.49 -11.36 6.03
C PHE A 52 -1.16 -12.00 7.25
N ALA A 53 -2.48 -12.22 7.22
CA ALA A 53 -3.20 -12.88 8.30
C ALA A 53 -2.69 -14.32 8.53
N GLN A 54 -2.33 -15.04 7.46
CA GLN A 54 -1.67 -16.34 7.57
C GLN A 54 -0.31 -16.20 8.24
N SER A 55 0.50 -15.20 7.88
CA SER A 55 1.80 -14.98 8.52
C SER A 55 1.67 -14.69 10.02
N CYS A 56 0.68 -13.91 10.42
CA CYS A 56 0.37 -13.69 11.83
C CYS A 56 0.10 -15.03 12.54
N LEU A 57 -0.73 -15.90 11.94
CA LEU A 57 -1.03 -17.22 12.51
C LEU A 57 0.23 -18.10 12.64
N GLU A 58 1.04 -18.20 11.58
CA GLU A 58 2.18 -19.11 11.49
C GLU A 58 3.38 -18.69 12.36
N THR A 59 3.50 -17.40 12.64
CA THR A 59 4.64 -16.85 13.41
C THR A 59 4.25 -16.42 14.82
N GLY A 60 2.98 -16.59 15.21
CA GLY A 60 2.45 -16.05 16.47
C GLY A 60 2.59 -14.53 16.51
N ASP A 61 1.96 -13.84 15.55
CA ASP A 61 2.00 -12.38 15.39
C ASP A 61 3.44 -11.83 15.34
N PHE A 62 4.30 -12.49 14.55
CA PHE A 62 5.72 -12.16 14.36
C PHE A 62 6.57 -12.19 15.63
N THR A 63 6.15 -12.91 16.68
CA THR A 63 6.98 -13.18 17.85
C THR A 63 7.95 -14.34 17.58
N PHE A 64 7.61 -15.23 16.65
CA PHE A 64 8.32 -16.48 16.36
C PHE A 64 8.47 -17.40 17.58
N PHE A 65 7.71 -17.15 18.64
CA PHE A 65 7.72 -18.01 19.82
C PHE A 65 7.15 -19.39 19.46
N ASN A 66 7.93 -20.44 19.75
CA ASN A 66 7.62 -21.82 19.38
C ASN A 66 7.41 -22.07 17.87
N SER A 67 7.83 -21.16 17.00
CA SER A 67 7.80 -21.36 15.56
C SER A 67 8.95 -22.26 15.09
N ALA A 68 8.71 -23.07 14.07
CA ALA A 68 9.74 -23.88 13.42
C ALA A 68 10.70 -23.04 12.54
N VAL A 69 10.33 -21.80 12.24
CA VAL A 69 11.12 -20.85 11.47
C VAL A 69 11.48 -19.65 12.35
N THR A 70 12.52 -18.91 11.94
CA THR A 70 13.00 -17.71 12.64
C THR A 70 12.85 -16.49 11.74
N PHE A 71 12.83 -15.30 12.32
CA PHE A 71 12.73 -14.04 11.57
C PHE A 71 13.80 -13.90 10.47
N ASN A 72 15.05 -14.30 10.77
CA ASN A 72 16.19 -14.17 9.85
C ASN A 72 16.08 -15.08 8.60
N GLN A 73 15.16 -16.06 8.60
CA GLN A 73 14.91 -16.90 7.43
C GLN A 73 14.05 -16.18 6.37
N ASN A 74 13.47 -15.02 6.67
CA ASN A 74 12.49 -14.34 5.82
C ASN A 74 11.34 -15.27 5.36
N ASN A 75 10.99 -16.25 6.20
CA ASN A 75 9.95 -17.23 5.97
C ASN A 75 8.84 -17.01 6.99
N PHE A 76 7.76 -16.37 6.56
CA PHE A 76 6.70 -15.92 7.46
C PHE A 76 5.48 -16.85 7.47
N CYS A 77 5.57 -17.99 6.81
CA CYS A 77 4.47 -18.96 6.68
C CYS A 77 4.89 -20.42 6.92
N GLY A 78 6.08 -20.65 7.48
CA GLY A 78 6.57 -22.00 7.75
C GLY A 78 6.84 -22.84 6.50
N LEU A 79 7.05 -22.22 5.33
CA LEU A 79 7.25 -22.92 4.07
C LEU A 79 8.43 -23.90 4.15
N GLY A 80 8.17 -25.16 3.77
CA GLY A 80 9.17 -26.24 3.84
C GLY A 80 9.25 -26.98 5.18
N VAL A 81 8.48 -26.58 6.20
CA VAL A 81 8.33 -27.34 7.45
C VAL A 81 7.29 -28.44 7.24
N THR A 82 7.73 -29.64 6.88
CA THR A 82 6.83 -30.79 6.61
C THR A 82 6.84 -31.85 7.73
N LYS A 83 7.74 -31.70 8.68
CA LYS A 83 7.84 -32.59 9.85
C LYS A 83 8.40 -31.82 11.05
N THR A 84 8.07 -32.27 12.26
CA THR A 84 8.65 -31.73 13.49
C THR A 84 10.18 -31.79 13.45
N GLY A 85 10.82 -30.66 13.83
CA GLY A 85 12.28 -30.50 13.85
C GLY A 85 12.90 -30.02 12.54
N MET A 86 12.13 -29.82 11.46
CA MET A 86 12.64 -29.21 10.23
C MET A 86 12.71 -27.70 10.37
N LYS A 87 13.78 -27.10 9.82
CA LYS A 87 14.00 -25.64 9.88
C LYS A 87 13.21 -24.82 8.86
N GLY A 88 12.51 -25.46 7.91
CA GLY A 88 11.86 -24.76 6.80
C GLY A 88 12.86 -24.12 5.81
N ASN A 89 12.31 -23.45 4.80
CA ASN A 89 13.09 -22.75 3.79
C ASN A 89 13.59 -21.38 4.32
N SER A 90 14.64 -20.86 3.69
CA SER A 90 15.15 -19.52 3.93
C SER A 90 15.20 -18.73 2.64
N PHE A 91 14.90 -17.44 2.69
CA PHE A 91 14.89 -16.54 1.55
C PHE A 91 15.87 -15.37 1.77
N LYS A 92 16.36 -14.79 0.67
CA LYS A 92 17.39 -13.74 0.72
C LYS A 92 16.86 -12.42 1.31
N THR A 93 15.61 -12.12 1.04
CA THR A 93 14.96 -10.88 1.47
C THR A 93 13.53 -11.14 1.93
N PRO A 94 12.94 -10.25 2.76
CA PRO A 94 11.52 -10.32 3.09
C PRO A 94 10.59 -10.36 1.87
N ALA A 95 10.91 -9.58 0.82
CA ALA A 95 10.14 -9.57 -0.42
C ALA A 95 10.14 -10.95 -1.11
N GLU A 96 11.29 -11.63 -1.16
CA GLU A 96 11.39 -12.95 -1.75
C GLU A 96 10.59 -13.99 -0.95
N GLY A 97 10.63 -13.94 0.39
CA GLY A 97 9.87 -14.86 1.24
C GLY A 97 8.36 -14.64 1.15
N ILE A 98 7.92 -13.37 1.12
CA ILE A 98 6.51 -13.03 0.93
C ILE A 98 6.05 -13.45 -0.47
N ARG A 99 6.85 -13.22 -1.52
CA ARG A 99 6.55 -13.71 -2.88
C ARG A 99 6.40 -15.22 -2.91
N ALA A 100 7.29 -15.96 -2.26
CA ALA A 100 7.19 -17.41 -2.19
C ALA A 100 5.88 -17.87 -1.53
N GLN A 101 5.46 -17.22 -0.45
CA GLN A 101 4.18 -17.48 0.21
C GLN A 101 2.99 -17.17 -0.71
N ILE A 102 2.99 -16.00 -1.36
CA ILE A 102 1.94 -15.61 -2.31
C ILE A 102 1.83 -16.61 -3.46
N GLN A 103 2.96 -17.03 -4.04
CA GLN A 103 3.00 -18.03 -5.12
C GLN A 103 2.50 -19.38 -4.66
N HIS A 104 2.80 -19.77 -3.41
CA HIS A 104 2.29 -21.00 -2.84
C HIS A 104 0.77 -20.96 -2.63
N LEU A 105 0.24 -19.82 -2.14
CA LEU A 105 -1.21 -19.61 -2.03
C LEU A 105 -1.88 -19.61 -3.41
N GLN A 106 -1.26 -19.00 -4.43
CA GLN A 106 -1.73 -19.04 -5.81
C GLN A 106 -1.80 -20.48 -6.33
N ALA A 107 -0.79 -21.30 -6.03
CA ALA A 107 -0.78 -22.71 -6.44
C ALA A 107 -1.97 -23.48 -5.84
N TYR A 108 -2.29 -23.26 -4.56
CA TYR A 108 -3.48 -23.84 -3.93
C TYR A 108 -4.78 -23.35 -4.57
N ALA A 109 -4.87 -22.05 -4.86
CA ALA A 109 -6.13 -21.41 -5.24
C ALA A 109 -6.43 -21.45 -6.73
N SER A 110 -5.42 -21.58 -7.61
CA SER A 110 -5.59 -21.42 -9.05
C SER A 110 -4.65 -22.32 -9.86
N THR A 111 -5.05 -22.58 -11.10
CA THR A 111 -4.20 -23.20 -12.13
C THR A 111 -3.57 -22.18 -13.07
N ASP A 112 -3.78 -20.86 -12.85
CA ASP A 112 -3.23 -19.80 -13.67
C ASP A 112 -1.69 -19.75 -13.56
N LYS A 113 -1.03 -19.27 -14.60
CA LYS A 113 0.43 -19.10 -14.60
C LYS A 113 0.82 -17.96 -13.64
N LEU A 114 1.97 -18.13 -12.98
CA LEU A 114 2.60 -17.04 -12.26
C LEU A 114 2.96 -15.87 -13.19
N GLN A 115 2.84 -14.66 -12.65
CA GLN A 115 3.24 -13.44 -13.35
C GLN A 115 4.74 -13.13 -13.13
N ASN A 116 5.26 -13.43 -11.95
CA ASN A 116 6.66 -13.31 -11.62
C ASN A 116 7.41 -14.65 -11.75
N ARG A 117 8.75 -14.56 -11.85
CA ARG A 117 9.59 -15.74 -11.70
C ARG A 117 9.27 -16.48 -10.41
N CYS A 118 9.07 -17.80 -10.50
CA CYS A 118 8.82 -18.63 -9.34
C CYS A 118 10.03 -18.61 -8.37
N VAL A 119 9.79 -18.26 -7.13
CA VAL A 119 10.74 -18.32 -6.02
C VAL A 119 10.29 -19.28 -4.91
N ASP A 120 9.08 -19.81 -5.03
CA ASP A 120 8.57 -20.84 -4.13
C ASP A 120 9.19 -22.22 -4.44
N PRO A 121 10.04 -22.76 -3.57
CA PRO A 121 10.68 -24.07 -3.79
C PRO A 121 9.71 -25.25 -3.67
N ARG A 122 8.47 -24.99 -3.23
CA ARG A 122 7.45 -26.02 -3.04
C ARG A 122 6.28 -25.90 -4.02
N TYR A 123 6.33 -24.95 -4.94
CA TYR A 123 5.25 -24.66 -5.90
C TYR A 123 4.76 -25.92 -6.66
N THR A 124 5.70 -26.74 -7.14
CA THR A 124 5.41 -27.94 -7.93
C THR A 124 4.88 -29.12 -7.11
N TYR A 125 4.95 -29.05 -5.78
CA TYR A 125 4.42 -30.10 -4.90
C TYR A 125 2.94 -29.90 -4.56
N VAL A 126 2.36 -28.76 -4.93
CA VAL A 126 0.93 -28.48 -4.72
C VAL A 126 0.12 -29.07 -5.87
N ASN A 127 -0.95 -29.79 -5.54
CA ASN A 127 -1.97 -30.12 -6.53
C ASN A 127 -2.77 -28.83 -6.82
N ARG A 128 -2.44 -28.18 -7.92
CA ARG A 128 -2.89 -26.82 -8.22
C ARG A 128 -4.40 -26.71 -8.33
N GLY A 129 -4.95 -25.62 -7.75
CA GLY A 129 -6.39 -25.37 -7.73
C GLY A 129 -7.17 -26.30 -6.78
N CYS A 130 -6.50 -26.94 -5.81
CA CYS A 130 -7.18 -27.81 -4.86
C CYS A 130 -7.86 -27.07 -3.70
N ALA A 131 -7.55 -25.81 -3.46
CA ALA A 131 -8.11 -24.97 -2.39
C ALA A 131 -8.38 -23.53 -2.86
N GLU A 132 -9.50 -23.30 -3.54
CA GLU A 132 -9.92 -21.97 -4.00
C GLU A 132 -10.22 -21.01 -2.84
N TYR A 133 -10.65 -21.55 -1.70
CA TYR A 133 -11.13 -20.80 -0.53
C TYR A 133 -10.17 -20.96 0.65
N VAL A 134 -10.09 -19.94 1.51
CA VAL A 134 -9.24 -19.95 2.71
C VAL A 134 -9.59 -21.12 3.63
N GLU A 135 -10.87 -21.41 3.79
CA GLU A 135 -11.35 -22.54 4.60
C GLU A 135 -10.77 -23.87 4.12
N HIS A 136 -10.54 -24.02 2.82
CA HIS A 136 -9.99 -25.24 2.22
C HIS A 136 -8.45 -25.34 2.33
N LEU A 137 -7.76 -24.36 2.94
CA LEU A 137 -6.34 -24.49 3.27
C LEU A 137 -6.11 -25.48 4.43
N GLY A 138 -7.11 -25.78 5.24
CA GLY A 138 -7.09 -26.88 6.18
C GLY A 138 -7.39 -28.23 5.49
N THR A 139 -6.54 -29.26 5.70
CA THR A 139 -6.76 -30.56 5.07
C THR A 139 -8.05 -31.26 5.54
N HIS A 140 -8.48 -30.98 6.77
CA HIS A 140 -9.71 -31.54 7.33
C HIS A 140 -10.98 -30.89 6.74
N GLU A 141 -10.90 -29.61 6.40
CA GLU A 141 -12.00 -28.84 5.88
C GLU A 141 -12.07 -28.85 4.33
N ASN A 142 -11.00 -29.30 3.69
CA ASN A 142 -10.92 -29.39 2.24
C ASN A 142 -11.66 -30.65 1.73
N PRO A 143 -12.60 -30.52 0.78
CA PRO A 143 -13.34 -31.68 0.25
C PRO A 143 -12.49 -32.77 -0.38
N LYS A 144 -11.26 -32.43 -0.80
CA LYS A 144 -10.29 -33.35 -1.40
C LYS A 144 -9.23 -33.83 -0.39
N SER A 145 -9.37 -33.48 0.89
CA SER A 145 -8.37 -33.73 1.94
C SER A 145 -6.97 -33.23 1.58
N GLN A 146 -6.90 -32.13 0.83
CA GLN A 146 -5.66 -31.51 0.36
C GLN A 146 -5.62 -30.07 0.89
N GLY A 147 -4.51 -29.64 1.47
CA GLY A 147 -4.46 -28.30 2.03
C GLY A 147 -3.05 -27.94 2.49
N TRP A 148 -2.92 -26.72 2.99
CA TRP A 148 -1.68 -26.19 3.52
C TRP A 148 -1.28 -26.83 4.85
N ALA A 149 -2.24 -27.00 5.76
CA ALA A 149 -1.98 -27.49 7.11
C ALA A 149 -3.00 -28.54 7.56
N SER A 150 -2.56 -29.45 8.44
CA SER A 150 -3.39 -30.51 9.03
C SER A 150 -4.10 -30.09 10.32
N GLY A 151 -3.89 -28.88 10.82
CA GLY A 151 -4.55 -28.37 12.02
C GLY A 151 -6.05 -28.11 11.77
N GLN A 152 -6.90 -28.54 12.70
CA GLN A 152 -8.35 -28.28 12.62
C GLN A 152 -8.65 -26.79 12.56
N ASN A 153 -9.62 -26.42 11.75
CA ASN A 153 -10.07 -25.03 11.55
C ASN A 153 -8.96 -24.07 11.10
N TYR A 154 -7.97 -24.59 10.35
CA TYR A 154 -6.83 -23.78 9.93
C TYR A 154 -7.25 -22.52 9.15
N GLY A 155 -8.05 -22.69 8.11
CA GLY A 155 -8.57 -21.56 7.32
C GLY A 155 -9.42 -20.62 8.15
N GLN A 156 -10.23 -21.12 9.08
CA GLN A 156 -11.06 -20.28 9.95
C GLN A 156 -10.21 -19.42 10.90
N LYS A 157 -9.07 -19.91 11.37
CA LYS A 157 -8.12 -19.12 12.19
C LYS A 157 -7.57 -17.93 11.39
N ILE A 158 -7.20 -18.15 10.13
CA ILE A 158 -6.76 -17.06 9.23
C ILE A 158 -7.89 -16.05 9.03
N ILE A 159 -9.12 -16.50 8.79
CA ILE A 159 -10.28 -15.63 8.61
C ILE A 159 -10.57 -14.82 9.87
N ASN A 160 -10.44 -15.40 11.05
CA ASN A 160 -10.64 -14.67 12.30
C ASN A 160 -9.62 -13.53 12.48
N ILE A 161 -8.34 -13.77 12.17
CA ILE A 161 -7.30 -12.73 12.17
C ILE A 161 -7.64 -11.65 11.14
N LEU A 162 -7.98 -12.03 9.92
CA LEU A 162 -8.35 -11.09 8.88
C LEU A 162 -9.56 -10.23 9.28
N ASN A 163 -10.58 -10.82 9.90
CA ASN A 163 -11.74 -10.07 10.40
C ASN A 163 -11.36 -9.09 11.50
N SER A 164 -10.43 -9.47 12.39
CA SER A 164 -9.89 -8.55 13.40
C SER A 164 -9.17 -7.37 12.73
N ILE A 165 -8.35 -7.62 11.70
CA ILE A 165 -7.70 -6.58 10.91
C ILE A 165 -8.73 -5.65 10.26
N LEU A 166 -9.74 -6.21 9.59
CA LEU A 166 -10.79 -5.45 8.89
C LEU A 166 -11.69 -4.64 9.84
N SER A 167 -11.82 -5.07 11.10
CA SER A 167 -12.61 -4.35 12.10
C SER A 167 -11.92 -3.10 12.66
N ILE A 168 -10.62 -2.95 12.42
CA ILE A 168 -9.86 -1.78 12.86
C ILE A 168 -10.33 -0.56 12.07
N LYS A 169 -10.89 0.40 12.80
CA LYS A 169 -11.23 1.70 12.24
C LYS A 169 -9.95 2.50 12.07
N THR A 170 -9.50 2.64 10.86
CA THR A 170 -8.41 3.57 10.55
C THR A 170 -9.02 4.95 10.37
N GLU A 171 -8.34 5.99 10.79
CA GLU A 171 -8.80 7.38 10.61
C GLU A 171 -9.12 7.73 9.13
N LYS A 172 -8.74 6.85 8.19
CA LYS A 172 -8.97 7.00 6.75
C LYS A 172 -10.39 6.73 6.25
N GLU A 173 -11.28 6.12 7.04
CA GLU A 173 -12.67 5.96 6.60
C GLU A 173 -13.52 7.23 6.80
N ASN A 174 -13.02 8.22 7.55
CA ASN A 174 -13.74 9.48 7.80
C ASN A 174 -13.10 10.74 7.18
N ASP A 175 -11.89 10.67 6.65
CA ASP A 175 -11.21 11.83 6.07
C ASP A 175 -10.84 11.58 4.59
N ILE A 176 -11.85 11.52 3.73
CA ILE A 176 -11.62 11.87 2.31
C ILE A 176 -11.22 13.34 2.32
N MET A 177 -9.96 13.63 1.92
CA MET A 177 -9.48 15.01 1.84
C MET A 177 -10.38 15.80 0.90
N ASN A 178 -11.22 16.66 1.48
CA ASN A 178 -12.08 17.55 0.71
C ASN A 178 -11.24 18.70 0.16
N ILE A 179 -11.21 18.87 -1.17
CA ILE A 179 -10.53 19.99 -1.79
C ILE A 179 -11.44 21.22 -1.68
N ASN A 180 -11.00 22.21 -0.94
CA ASN A 180 -11.72 23.48 -0.80
C ASN A 180 -11.54 24.31 -2.08
N THR A 181 -12.64 24.76 -2.66
CA THR A 181 -12.65 25.51 -3.93
C THR A 181 -12.82 27.01 -3.77
N SER A 182 -12.81 27.54 -2.54
CA SER A 182 -13.10 28.96 -2.26
C SER A 182 -12.08 29.95 -2.82
N PHE A 183 -10.87 29.47 -3.18
CA PHE A 183 -9.80 30.31 -3.73
C PHE A 183 -9.51 30.03 -5.21
N ILE A 184 -10.41 29.36 -5.93
CA ILE A 184 -10.26 29.22 -7.38
C ILE A 184 -10.29 30.61 -8.04
N SER A 185 -9.26 30.89 -8.85
CA SER A 185 -9.16 32.10 -9.64
C SER A 185 -8.46 31.84 -10.97
N ASN A 186 -8.46 32.81 -11.86
CA ASN A 186 -7.70 32.76 -13.10
C ASN A 186 -6.37 33.52 -13.01
N ASN A 187 -6.02 34.00 -11.82
CA ASN A 187 -4.79 34.75 -11.61
C ASN A 187 -3.58 33.89 -11.84
N ASN A 188 -2.58 34.43 -12.50
CA ASN A 188 -1.31 33.78 -12.82
C ASN A 188 -1.46 32.43 -13.56
N SER A 189 -2.39 32.40 -14.54
CA SER A 189 -2.65 31.22 -15.36
C SER A 189 -2.91 31.63 -16.81
N TYR A 190 -2.95 30.67 -17.71
CA TYR A 190 -3.30 30.87 -19.11
C TYR A 190 -4.35 29.86 -19.56
N ALA A 191 -5.12 30.17 -20.63
CA ALA A 191 -6.16 29.28 -21.15
C ALA A 191 -5.58 28.12 -21.99
N GLY A 192 -6.34 27.06 -22.10
CA GLY A 192 -6.09 25.98 -23.08
C GLY A 192 -5.10 24.91 -22.60
N GLN A 193 -5.31 24.36 -21.41
CA GLN A 193 -4.65 23.16 -20.95
C GLN A 193 -5.51 21.92 -21.24
N THR A 194 -4.86 20.81 -21.58
CA THR A 194 -5.46 19.45 -21.58
C THR A 194 -4.58 18.58 -20.70
N PRO A 195 -4.93 18.39 -19.41
CA PRO A 195 -4.08 17.67 -18.48
C PRO A 195 -4.11 16.17 -18.76
N VAL A 196 -2.94 15.58 -18.85
CA VAL A 196 -2.71 14.11 -18.95
C VAL A 196 -1.70 13.62 -17.92
N TYR A 197 -1.09 14.54 -17.18
CA TYR A 197 -0.13 14.25 -16.11
C TYR A 197 -0.51 14.99 -14.83
N ILE A 198 -0.09 14.41 -13.70
CA ILE A 198 -0.04 15.09 -12.42
C ILE A 198 1.43 15.25 -12.05
N VAL A 199 1.83 16.45 -11.65
CA VAL A 199 3.18 16.74 -11.16
C VAL A 199 3.07 17.22 -9.73
N ILE A 200 3.74 16.52 -8.84
CA ILE A 200 3.78 16.85 -7.41
C ILE A 200 5.09 17.58 -7.12
N HIS A 201 4.96 18.70 -6.45
CA HIS A 201 6.06 19.52 -5.94
C HIS A 201 5.94 19.66 -4.43
N ASN A 202 6.94 20.21 -3.80
CA ASN A 202 6.80 20.84 -2.50
C ASN A 202 7.01 22.36 -2.64
N THR A 203 6.39 23.13 -1.75
CA THR A 203 6.44 24.60 -1.81
C THR A 203 7.79 25.21 -1.50
N ASP A 204 8.74 24.43 -0.99
CA ASP A 204 10.06 24.90 -0.48
C ASP A 204 9.95 26.13 0.46
N ASN A 205 8.80 26.26 1.12
CA ASN A 205 8.47 27.36 2.02
C ASN A 205 8.25 26.84 3.44
N TYR A 206 9.29 26.93 4.24
CA TYR A 206 9.32 26.44 5.63
C TYR A 206 8.85 27.48 6.65
N ALA A 207 8.39 28.65 6.22
CA ALA A 207 7.93 29.69 7.12
C ALA A 207 6.70 29.22 7.92
N LYS A 208 6.61 29.62 9.17
CA LYS A 208 5.45 29.35 10.02
C LYS A 208 4.18 29.91 9.39
N GLY A 209 3.16 29.07 9.24
CA GLY A 209 1.87 29.44 8.64
C GLY A 209 1.85 29.46 7.11
N ALA A 210 2.92 29.01 6.42
CA ALA A 210 2.94 28.80 4.98
C ALA A 210 2.18 27.54 4.57
N ASN A 211 0.93 27.42 5.00
CA ASN A 211 0.04 26.28 4.80
C ASN A 211 -0.71 26.35 3.45
N ALA A 212 -1.50 25.33 3.13
CA ALA A 212 -2.24 25.22 1.89
C ALA A 212 -3.18 26.40 1.66
N LYS A 213 -3.90 26.84 2.70
CA LYS A 213 -4.78 27.99 2.65
C LYS A 213 -4.04 29.29 2.33
N ALA A 214 -2.90 29.53 2.98
CA ALA A 214 -2.11 30.73 2.79
C ALA A 214 -1.59 30.83 1.34
N HIS A 215 -1.07 29.73 0.78
CA HIS A 215 -0.60 29.69 -0.60
C HIS A 215 -1.73 29.87 -1.61
N ALA A 216 -2.85 29.13 -1.46
CA ALA A 216 -4.00 29.26 -2.35
C ALA A 216 -4.56 30.68 -2.33
N LYS A 217 -4.70 31.30 -1.14
CA LYS A 217 -5.13 32.67 -0.99
C LYS A 217 -4.15 33.66 -1.63
N ALA A 218 -2.86 33.50 -1.44
CA ALA A 218 -1.84 34.36 -2.04
C ALA A 218 -1.89 34.32 -3.57
N GLN A 219 -2.08 33.14 -4.17
CA GLN A 219 -2.27 33.00 -5.61
C GLN A 219 -3.58 33.63 -6.09
N HIS A 220 -4.70 33.42 -5.37
CA HIS A 220 -6.00 34.05 -5.65
C HIS A 220 -5.91 35.56 -5.65
N ASP A 221 -5.18 36.14 -4.70
CA ASP A 221 -5.02 37.60 -4.55
C ASP A 221 -3.99 38.18 -5.55
N GLY A 222 -3.40 37.35 -6.42
CA GLY A 222 -2.43 37.79 -7.42
C GLY A 222 -1.04 38.13 -6.88
N ASN A 223 -0.71 37.61 -5.70
CA ASN A 223 0.61 37.83 -5.03
C ASN A 223 1.74 36.95 -5.57
N PHE A 224 1.42 35.90 -6.35
CA PHE A 224 2.42 35.10 -7.04
C PHE A 224 2.79 35.73 -8.38
N LYS A 225 4.08 35.68 -8.74
CA LYS A 225 4.57 36.16 -10.04
C LYS A 225 5.44 35.08 -10.68
N GLY A 226 5.02 34.59 -11.85
CA GLY A 226 5.81 33.67 -12.66
C GLY A 226 5.77 32.20 -12.21
N TYR A 227 4.99 31.86 -11.20
CA TYR A 227 4.72 30.49 -10.77
C TYR A 227 3.30 30.35 -10.22
N SER A 228 2.69 29.20 -10.38
CA SER A 228 1.35 28.89 -9.89
C SER A 228 1.12 27.40 -9.86
N ALA A 229 0.17 26.95 -9.06
CA ALA A 229 -0.24 25.56 -8.98
C ALA A 229 -1.76 25.42 -9.05
N HIS A 230 -2.24 24.23 -9.35
CA HIS A 230 -3.67 23.95 -9.38
C HIS A 230 -4.21 23.66 -7.98
N VAL A 231 -3.44 22.94 -7.16
CA VAL A 231 -3.84 22.56 -5.81
C VAL A 231 -2.66 22.76 -4.85
N PHE A 232 -2.95 23.28 -3.67
CA PHE A 232 -2.06 23.30 -2.51
C PHE A 232 -2.61 22.38 -1.44
N VAL A 233 -1.74 21.56 -0.84
CA VAL A 233 -2.10 20.53 0.15
C VAL A 233 -1.15 20.60 1.33
N ASP A 234 -1.67 20.50 2.54
CA ASP A 234 -0.86 20.32 3.75
C ASP A 234 -1.34 19.11 4.60
N ASP A 235 -0.88 19.01 5.83
CA ASP A 235 -1.25 17.93 6.73
C ASP A 235 -2.68 18.06 7.30
N THR A 236 -3.41 19.13 6.99
CA THR A 236 -4.74 19.41 7.53
C THR A 236 -5.80 19.66 6.46
N GLU A 237 -5.44 20.29 5.35
CA GLU A 237 -6.41 20.76 4.34
C GLU A 237 -5.81 20.82 2.92
N ALA A 238 -6.68 20.87 1.92
CA ALA A 238 -6.32 21.07 0.52
C ALA A 238 -7.18 22.17 -0.12
N TYR A 239 -6.57 22.99 -0.96
CA TYR A 239 -7.23 24.07 -1.67
C TYR A 239 -6.94 24.00 -3.17
N GLN A 240 -7.98 23.97 -3.99
CA GLN A 240 -7.87 24.23 -5.43
C GLN A 240 -7.75 25.73 -5.67
N ALA A 241 -6.70 26.13 -6.38
CA ALA A 241 -6.40 27.52 -6.68
C ALA A 241 -6.63 27.91 -8.16
N LEU A 242 -6.61 26.91 -9.07
CA LEU A 242 -6.89 27.09 -10.51
C LEU A 242 -7.90 26.06 -11.02
N PRO A 243 -8.74 26.40 -12.01
CA PRO A 243 -9.47 25.41 -12.81
C PRO A 243 -8.49 24.45 -13.54
N TYR A 244 -8.84 23.18 -13.67
CA TYR A 244 -7.97 22.19 -14.28
C TYR A 244 -7.80 22.32 -15.81
N ASP A 245 -8.66 23.08 -16.47
CA ASP A 245 -8.57 23.40 -17.89
C ASP A 245 -7.68 24.64 -18.18
N ARG A 246 -7.09 25.21 -17.14
CA ARG A 246 -6.14 26.31 -17.25
C ARG A 246 -4.72 25.84 -16.96
N GLY A 247 -3.77 26.35 -17.73
CA GLY A 247 -2.36 26.04 -17.51
C GLY A 247 -1.77 26.84 -16.35
N ALA A 248 -0.96 26.18 -15.54
CA ALA A 248 -0.21 26.76 -14.43
C ALA A 248 1.30 26.83 -14.74
N TRP A 249 2.01 27.71 -14.07
CA TRP A 249 3.45 27.90 -14.19
C TRP A 249 4.17 27.12 -13.07
N HIS A 250 4.30 25.78 -13.22
CA HIS A 250 4.87 24.92 -12.19
C HIS A 250 5.94 23.96 -12.73
N VAL A 251 5.90 23.57 -14.00
CA VAL A 251 6.93 22.75 -14.62
C VAL A 251 7.98 23.67 -15.21
N GLY A 252 9.21 23.58 -14.72
CA GLY A 252 10.31 24.39 -15.24
C GLY A 252 10.62 24.09 -16.70
N VAL A 253 11.28 25.04 -17.36
CA VAL A 253 11.66 24.92 -18.76
C VAL A 253 12.92 24.07 -18.98
N ASN A 254 13.63 23.72 -17.92
CA ASN A 254 14.87 22.93 -17.97
C ASN A 254 15.04 22.08 -16.70
N TYR A 255 14.11 21.18 -16.44
CA TYR A 255 14.15 20.33 -15.24
C TYR A 255 14.97 19.04 -15.44
N GLY A 256 15.32 18.68 -16.68
CA GLY A 256 16.04 17.44 -16.99
C GLY A 256 15.20 16.16 -16.76
N GLY A 257 15.87 15.02 -16.82
CA GLY A 257 15.24 13.72 -16.56
C GLY A 257 14.51 13.12 -17.76
N ARG A 258 14.01 11.90 -17.58
CA ARG A 258 13.43 11.08 -18.66
C ARG A 258 12.18 11.69 -19.31
N LEU A 259 11.42 12.45 -18.58
CA LEU A 259 10.17 13.07 -19.04
C LEU A 259 10.34 14.52 -19.52
N PHE A 260 11.58 15.02 -19.58
CA PHE A 260 11.88 16.36 -20.10
C PHE A 260 11.31 16.54 -21.51
N GLY A 261 10.59 17.65 -21.72
CA GLY A 261 9.91 17.92 -22.99
C GLY A 261 8.58 17.19 -23.20
N THR A 262 8.32 16.10 -22.49
CA THR A 262 7.05 15.36 -22.53
C THR A 262 6.02 15.95 -21.57
N VAL A 263 6.41 16.16 -20.31
CA VAL A 263 5.57 16.82 -19.30
C VAL A 263 5.89 18.32 -19.29
N ASN A 264 4.85 19.15 -19.36
CA ASN A 264 5.01 20.60 -19.41
C ASN A 264 3.77 21.31 -18.82
N ASN A 265 3.83 22.63 -18.71
CA ASN A 265 2.76 23.45 -18.13
C ASN A 265 1.40 23.35 -18.86
N ARG A 266 1.37 22.83 -20.10
CA ARG A 266 0.14 22.73 -20.91
C ARG A 266 -0.56 21.37 -20.80
N ASN A 267 0.07 20.40 -20.16
CA ASN A 267 -0.46 19.03 -20.08
C ASN A 267 -0.35 18.42 -18.69
N ALA A 268 -0.05 19.22 -17.68
CA ALA A 268 0.11 18.73 -16.31
C ALA A 268 -0.70 19.57 -15.29
N VAL A 269 -1.37 18.87 -14.37
CA VAL A 269 -1.89 19.47 -13.14
C VAL A 269 -0.74 19.54 -12.12
N GLY A 270 -0.46 20.73 -11.60
CA GLY A 270 0.53 20.92 -10.53
C GLY A 270 -0.11 20.85 -9.16
N ILE A 271 0.41 20.02 -8.30
CA ILE A 271 0.03 19.88 -6.90
C ILE A 271 1.24 20.25 -6.04
N GLU A 272 1.08 21.20 -5.14
CA GLU A 272 2.10 21.66 -4.21
C GLU A 272 1.83 21.14 -2.80
N MET A 273 2.68 20.27 -2.30
CA MET A 273 2.67 19.87 -0.91
C MET A 273 3.35 20.95 -0.06
N CYS A 274 2.61 21.54 0.86
CA CYS A 274 3.13 22.57 1.76
C CYS A 274 4.00 21.96 2.86
N VAL A 275 5.15 22.61 3.12
CA VAL A 275 6.20 22.10 4.03
C VAL A 275 6.51 23.10 5.15
N GLN A 276 5.51 23.83 5.64
CA GLN A 276 5.67 24.84 6.67
C GLN A 276 6.26 24.31 7.99
N GLU A 277 6.79 25.19 8.83
CA GLU A 277 7.27 24.84 10.16
C GLU A 277 6.20 24.10 10.98
N GLY A 278 6.57 22.94 11.54
CA GLY A 278 5.72 22.15 12.45
C GLY A 278 4.70 21.25 11.77
N TYR A 279 4.69 21.15 10.42
CA TYR A 279 3.79 20.23 9.73
C TYR A 279 4.13 18.75 9.97
N ASN A 280 3.13 17.89 9.83
CA ASN A 280 3.32 16.44 9.84
C ASN A 280 3.55 15.94 8.40
N TYR A 281 4.80 15.63 8.07
CA TYR A 281 5.19 15.18 6.73
C TYR A 281 4.38 13.97 6.24
N GLU A 282 4.27 12.93 7.06
CA GLU A 282 3.56 11.71 6.66
C GLU A 282 2.09 12.00 6.33
N LYS A 283 1.43 12.83 7.14
CA LYS A 283 0.04 13.22 6.91
C LYS A 283 -0.10 14.11 5.68
N ALA A 284 0.77 15.09 5.48
CA ALA A 284 0.79 15.92 4.28
C ALA A 284 1.01 15.10 3.01
N PHE A 285 1.93 14.12 3.06
CA PHE A 285 2.17 13.19 1.96
C PHE A 285 0.93 12.34 1.67
N GLN A 286 0.28 11.76 2.69
CA GLN A 286 -0.94 10.97 2.52
C GLN A 286 -2.10 11.81 1.97
N ASN A 287 -2.26 13.05 2.44
CA ASN A 287 -3.25 13.98 1.92
C ASN A 287 -2.97 14.32 0.44
N THR A 288 -1.71 14.52 0.08
CA THR A 288 -1.30 14.76 -1.32
C THR A 288 -1.67 13.57 -2.22
N VAL A 289 -1.44 12.34 -1.75
CA VAL A 289 -1.85 11.12 -2.47
C VAL A 289 -3.37 11.05 -2.66
N GLN A 290 -4.16 11.51 -1.68
CA GLN A 290 -5.63 11.50 -1.80
C GLN A 290 -6.18 12.50 -2.82
N VAL A 291 -5.48 13.62 -3.05
CA VAL A 291 -5.92 14.64 -4.03
C VAL A 291 -5.42 14.38 -5.45
N CYS A 292 -4.54 13.39 -5.64
CA CYS A 292 -4.08 12.91 -6.95
C CYS A 292 -5.07 11.94 -7.59
#